data_eb60a17ecb6f7cc9323a15dba7690f6c
#
_entry.id   eb60a17ecb6f7cc9323a15dba7690f6c
#
_cell.length_a   1.000
_cell.length_b   1.000
_cell.length_c   1.000
_cell.angle_alpha   90.00
_cell.angle_beta   90.00
_cell.angle_gamma   90.00
#
_symmetry.space_group_name_H-M   'P 1'
#
loop_
_entity.id
_entity.type
_entity.pdbx_description
1 polymer ?
#
loop_
_entity_poly.entity_id
_entity_poly.type
_entity_poly.pdbx_seq_one_letter_code
_entity_poly.pdbx_strand_id
1 'polypeptide(L)'
;NMEKFGKLTGRYYKPYQYVGAPDAEKVVVMMGSGAETTEEVADYLNKSGEKVGVLTIRMFRPFSVKMFAEAIPQTAKVITVLDRTKELGAMGEPLYEEVSASIAEARNSGLLPRSFDPVVIGGRYALGSKDYTPAMAKGVFDNMSAATPKNHFSVGIIDDVTNNSISYDESFKLDDPTVLSAVFYGLGSDGTVGANKNTIKIIGHETPNFAQAYFVYDSKKS
;
A
#
# COMPACT_ATOMS: atom_id res chain seq x y z
N ASN A 1 10.66 -7.89 -20.00
CA ASN A 1 10.66 -9.05 -19.09
C ASN A 1 9.28 -9.32 -18.51
N MET A 2 8.53 -8.33 -18.00
CA MET A 2 7.18 -8.50 -17.42
C MET A 2 6.17 -9.10 -18.41
N GLU A 3 6.17 -8.65 -19.67
CA GLU A 3 5.32 -9.23 -20.72
C GLU A 3 5.65 -10.69 -21.00
N LYS A 4 6.94 -11.04 -21.07
CA LYS A 4 7.37 -12.43 -21.24
C LYS A 4 6.93 -13.30 -20.07
N PHE A 5 7.04 -12.78 -18.84
CA PHE A 5 6.54 -13.46 -17.65
C PHE A 5 5.02 -13.67 -17.72
N GLY A 6 4.27 -12.64 -18.12
CA GLY A 6 2.82 -12.76 -18.30
C GLY A 6 2.40 -13.83 -19.31
N LYS A 7 3.09 -13.89 -20.45
CA LYS A 7 2.85 -14.93 -21.47
C LYS A 7 3.13 -16.36 -20.96
N LEU A 8 4.12 -16.52 -20.06
CA LEU A 8 4.50 -17.82 -19.51
C LEU A 8 3.59 -18.28 -18.35
N THR A 9 3.07 -17.35 -17.56
CA THR A 9 2.39 -17.66 -16.29
C THR A 9 0.91 -17.30 -16.27
N GLY A 10 0.43 -16.54 -17.26
CA GLY A 10 -0.90 -15.94 -17.25
C GLY A 10 -1.03 -14.72 -16.32
N ARG A 11 0.04 -14.33 -15.58
CA ARG A 11 0.03 -13.23 -14.63
C ARG A 11 0.75 -12.02 -15.21
N TYR A 12 0.00 -10.95 -15.44
CA TYR A 12 0.52 -9.73 -16.07
C TYR A 12 0.75 -8.64 -15.02
N TYR A 13 1.98 -8.17 -14.95
CA TYR A 13 2.39 -7.05 -14.10
C TYR A 13 2.85 -5.87 -14.95
N LYS A 14 2.61 -4.66 -14.43
CA LYS A 14 3.13 -3.41 -15.02
C LYS A 14 4.12 -2.76 -14.05
N PRO A 15 5.11 -1.99 -14.56
CA PRO A 15 6.01 -1.22 -13.71
C PRO A 15 5.25 -0.23 -12.81
N TYR A 16 4.15 0.32 -13.33
CA TYR A 16 3.21 1.21 -12.66
C TYR A 16 1.82 0.62 -12.88
N GLN A 17 1.19 0.18 -11.82
CA GLN A 17 -0.08 -0.54 -11.90
C GLN A 17 -1.13 0.15 -11.07
N TYR A 18 -2.16 0.65 -11.74
CA TYR A 18 -3.31 1.25 -11.09
C TYR A 18 -4.43 0.22 -10.87
N VAL A 19 -5.03 0.25 -9.68
CA VAL A 19 -6.21 -0.53 -9.29
C VAL A 19 -7.18 0.40 -8.55
N GLY A 20 -8.45 0.39 -8.93
CA GLY A 20 -9.50 1.18 -8.28
C GLY A 20 -10.49 1.80 -9.26
N ALA A 21 -11.24 2.80 -8.80
CA ALA A 21 -12.20 3.50 -9.64
C ALA A 21 -11.50 4.22 -10.81
N PRO A 22 -12.00 4.12 -12.05
CA PRO A 22 -11.37 4.78 -13.19
C PRO A 22 -11.42 6.31 -13.09
N ASP A 23 -12.36 6.84 -12.32
CA ASP A 23 -12.56 8.25 -12.04
C ASP A 23 -12.22 8.59 -10.56
N ALA A 24 -11.24 7.91 -9.99
CA ALA A 24 -10.83 8.12 -8.61
C ALA A 24 -10.42 9.58 -8.35
N GLU A 25 -10.94 10.11 -7.25
CA GLU A 25 -10.61 11.44 -6.74
C GLU A 25 -9.51 11.41 -5.68
N LYS A 26 -9.33 10.25 -5.03
CA LYS A 26 -8.30 10.00 -4.01
C LYS A 26 -7.47 8.80 -4.45
N VAL A 27 -6.16 8.97 -4.57
CA VAL A 27 -5.25 7.90 -5.01
C VAL A 27 -4.10 7.75 -4.02
N VAL A 28 -3.89 6.52 -3.55
CA VAL A 28 -2.70 6.18 -2.76
C VAL A 28 -1.63 5.65 -3.71
N VAL A 29 -0.42 6.20 -3.62
CA VAL A 29 0.75 5.74 -4.37
C VAL A 29 1.72 5.10 -3.39
N MET A 30 2.13 3.86 -3.67
CA MET A 30 3.03 3.14 -2.77
C MET A 30 3.77 1.99 -3.45
N MET A 31 4.67 1.37 -2.72
CA MET A 31 5.47 0.22 -3.15
C MET A 31 5.29 -0.96 -2.19
N GLY A 32 5.52 -2.16 -2.71
CA GLY A 32 5.60 -3.38 -1.91
C GLY A 32 4.26 -3.97 -1.50
N SER A 33 4.27 -4.91 -0.55
CA SER A 33 3.10 -5.71 -0.15
C SER A 33 1.98 -4.90 0.50
N GLY A 34 2.29 -3.75 1.10
CA GLY A 34 1.25 -2.86 1.64
C GLY A 34 0.27 -2.36 0.58
N ALA A 35 0.68 -2.34 -0.71
CA ALA A 35 -0.20 -1.97 -1.80
C ALA A 35 -1.37 -2.94 -1.94
N GLU A 36 -1.14 -4.25 -1.80
CA GLU A 36 -2.20 -5.27 -1.89
C GLU A 36 -3.26 -5.06 -0.79
N THR A 37 -2.84 -4.83 0.45
CA THR A 37 -3.76 -4.47 1.55
C THR A 37 -4.55 -3.20 1.24
N THR A 38 -3.89 -2.18 0.66
CA THR A 38 -4.56 -0.93 0.31
C THR A 38 -5.51 -1.09 -0.86
N GLU A 39 -5.19 -1.96 -1.83
CA GLU A 39 -6.07 -2.31 -2.97
C GLU A 39 -7.35 -2.99 -2.50
N GLU A 40 -7.27 -3.91 -1.52
CA GLU A 40 -8.46 -4.54 -0.91
C GLU A 40 -9.35 -3.52 -0.21
N VAL A 41 -8.75 -2.58 0.54
CA VAL A 41 -9.51 -1.49 1.18
C VAL A 41 -10.13 -0.56 0.13
N ALA A 42 -9.41 -0.23 -0.94
CA ALA A 42 -9.93 0.59 -2.02
C ALA A 42 -11.13 -0.08 -2.72
N ASP A 43 -11.08 -1.40 -2.95
CA ASP A 43 -12.21 -2.16 -3.49
C ASP A 43 -13.44 -2.10 -2.56
N TYR A 44 -13.23 -2.29 -1.26
CA TYR A 44 -14.29 -2.15 -0.26
C TYR A 44 -14.94 -0.75 -0.28
N LEU A 45 -14.12 0.31 -0.28
CA LEU A 45 -14.60 1.69 -0.30
C LEU A 45 -15.35 2.02 -1.60
N ASN A 46 -14.85 1.55 -2.74
CA ASN A 46 -15.51 1.73 -4.04
C ASN A 46 -16.87 1.01 -4.09
N LYS A 47 -17.01 -0.18 -3.49
CA LYS A 47 -18.29 -0.87 -3.33
C LYS A 47 -19.28 -0.09 -2.46
N SER A 48 -18.77 0.76 -1.57
CA SER A 48 -19.57 1.67 -0.74
C SER A 48 -19.85 3.01 -1.43
N GLY A 49 -19.44 3.19 -2.70
CA GLY A 49 -19.71 4.37 -3.51
C GLY A 49 -18.65 5.46 -3.46
N GLU A 50 -17.49 5.19 -2.82
CA GLU A 50 -16.35 6.11 -2.89
C GLU A 50 -15.61 5.99 -4.24
N LYS A 51 -14.80 7.01 -4.56
CA LYS A 51 -13.98 7.06 -5.77
C LYS A 51 -12.51 7.10 -5.40
N VAL A 52 -11.97 5.92 -5.10
CA VAL A 52 -10.60 5.75 -4.61
C VAL A 52 -9.82 4.75 -5.45
N GLY A 53 -8.50 4.86 -5.40
CA GLY A 53 -7.63 3.91 -6.08
C GLY A 53 -6.22 3.87 -5.49
N VAL A 54 -5.46 2.90 -5.98
CA VAL A 54 -4.08 2.65 -5.59
C VAL A 54 -3.21 2.57 -6.83
N LEU A 55 -2.11 3.30 -6.85
CA LEU A 55 -1.07 3.20 -7.86
C LEU A 55 0.15 2.52 -7.25
N THR A 56 0.35 1.26 -7.60
CA THR A 56 1.48 0.45 -7.14
C THR A 56 2.68 0.66 -8.04
N ILE A 57 3.77 1.20 -7.48
CA ILE A 57 5.05 1.36 -8.17
C ILE A 57 5.89 0.12 -7.96
N ARG A 58 6.08 -0.69 -8.99
CA ARG A 58 6.92 -1.90 -8.96
C ARG A 58 8.35 -1.63 -9.44
N MET A 59 8.56 -0.54 -10.16
CA MET A 59 9.86 -0.14 -10.67
C MET A 59 10.19 1.28 -10.23
N PHE A 60 10.85 1.40 -9.08
CA PHE A 60 11.22 2.70 -8.50
C PHE A 60 12.41 3.35 -9.24
N ARG A 61 13.37 2.57 -9.71
CA ARG A 61 14.52 3.06 -10.49
C ARG A 61 14.75 2.20 -11.74
N PRO A 62 14.87 2.79 -12.93
CA PRO A 62 14.66 4.21 -13.21
C PRO A 62 13.19 4.61 -13.07
N PHE A 63 12.88 5.79 -12.48
CA PHE A 63 11.52 6.29 -12.42
C PHE A 63 11.10 6.85 -13.78
N SER A 64 9.91 6.49 -14.24
CA SER A 64 9.40 6.90 -15.54
C SER A 64 8.22 7.86 -15.39
N VAL A 65 8.48 9.15 -15.60
CA VAL A 65 7.43 10.19 -15.61
C VAL A 65 6.31 9.87 -16.59
N LYS A 66 6.65 9.33 -17.76
CA LYS A 66 5.67 8.93 -18.77
C LYS A 66 4.75 7.80 -18.26
N MET A 67 5.31 6.72 -17.73
CA MET A 67 4.51 5.60 -17.22
C MET A 67 3.68 6.01 -16.01
N PHE A 68 4.20 6.90 -15.16
CA PHE A 68 3.44 7.46 -14.05
C PHE A 68 2.24 8.27 -14.55
N ALA A 69 2.46 9.19 -15.50
CA ALA A 69 1.41 10.01 -16.09
C ALA A 69 0.32 9.20 -16.81
N GLU A 70 0.72 8.10 -17.47
CA GLU A 70 -0.21 7.18 -18.14
C GLU A 70 -1.04 6.34 -17.15
N ALA A 71 -0.52 6.10 -15.95
CA ALA A 71 -1.16 5.24 -14.96
C ALA A 71 -2.04 6.00 -13.95
N ILE A 72 -1.74 7.26 -13.65
CA ILE A 72 -2.49 8.04 -12.65
C ILE A 72 -3.81 8.55 -13.22
N PRO A 73 -4.97 8.37 -12.54
CA PRO A 73 -6.22 8.97 -12.95
C PRO A 73 -6.13 10.50 -12.92
N GLN A 74 -6.49 11.14 -14.04
CA GLN A 74 -6.47 12.61 -14.14
C GLN A 74 -7.59 13.30 -13.34
N THR A 75 -8.50 12.51 -12.77
CA THR A 75 -9.55 12.96 -11.86
C THR A 75 -9.08 13.07 -10.42
N ALA A 76 -7.87 12.58 -10.10
CA ALA A 76 -7.32 12.62 -8.76
C ALA A 76 -7.18 14.07 -8.25
N LYS A 77 -7.81 14.34 -7.11
CA LYS A 77 -7.75 15.62 -6.39
C LYS A 77 -6.77 15.58 -5.23
N VAL A 78 -6.64 14.39 -4.62
CA VAL A 78 -5.69 14.14 -3.52
C VAL A 78 -4.89 12.89 -3.85
N ILE A 79 -3.58 12.99 -3.75
CA ILE A 79 -2.65 11.87 -3.91
C ILE A 79 -1.88 11.73 -2.59
N THR A 80 -2.02 10.58 -1.94
CA THR A 80 -1.19 10.25 -0.77
C THR A 80 -0.11 9.28 -1.18
N VAL A 81 1.14 9.66 -0.92
CA VAL A 81 2.29 8.81 -1.20
C VAL A 81 2.75 8.18 0.11
N LEU A 82 2.78 6.85 0.17
CA LEU A 82 3.19 6.10 1.34
C LEU A 82 4.57 5.47 1.14
N ASP A 83 5.49 5.86 1.99
CA ASP A 83 6.85 5.31 2.06
C ASP A 83 7.03 4.43 3.30
N ARG A 84 7.71 3.29 3.14
CA ARG A 84 8.13 2.46 4.26
C ARG A 84 9.56 2.80 4.71
N THR A 85 9.87 4.06 4.73
CA THR A 85 11.14 4.61 5.18
C THR A 85 10.95 5.98 5.80
N LYS A 86 11.94 6.48 6.49
CA LYS A 86 12.04 7.87 6.93
C LYS A 86 13.35 8.43 6.40
N GLU A 87 13.27 9.47 5.61
CA GLU A 87 14.46 10.19 5.11
C GLU A 87 14.76 11.39 6.01
N LEU A 88 15.81 11.25 6.81
CA LEU A 88 16.18 12.30 7.76
C LEU A 88 16.82 13.48 7.06
N GLY A 89 16.26 14.68 7.28
CA GLY A 89 16.77 15.94 6.71
C GLY A 89 16.29 16.26 5.30
N ALA A 90 15.54 15.36 4.65
CA ALA A 90 14.85 15.65 3.39
C ALA A 90 13.50 16.34 3.63
N MET A 91 12.96 16.96 2.58
CA MET A 91 11.61 17.55 2.63
C MET A 91 10.52 16.49 2.68
N GLY A 92 10.80 15.28 2.22
CA GLY A 92 9.90 14.14 2.24
C GLY A 92 10.66 12.83 2.04
N GLU A 93 9.92 11.76 2.04
CA GLU A 93 10.44 10.42 1.76
C GLU A 93 10.68 10.23 0.26
N PRO A 94 11.53 9.28 -0.15
CA PRO A 94 12.00 9.15 -1.54
C PRO A 94 10.89 9.00 -2.59
N LEU A 95 9.85 8.21 -2.32
CA LEU A 95 8.75 8.05 -3.27
C LEU A 95 7.89 9.31 -3.34
N TYR A 96 7.65 9.96 -2.20
CA TYR A 96 6.92 11.23 -2.16
C TYR A 96 7.61 12.30 -3.01
N GLU A 97 8.93 12.44 -2.91
CA GLU A 97 9.70 13.40 -3.70
C GLU A 97 9.64 13.07 -5.20
N GLU A 98 9.78 11.79 -5.58
CA GLU A 98 9.68 11.35 -6.97
C GLU A 98 8.30 11.60 -7.57
N VAL A 99 7.23 11.30 -6.84
CA VAL A 99 5.87 11.54 -7.31
C VAL A 99 5.60 13.03 -7.47
N SER A 100 6.01 13.84 -6.49
CA SER A 100 5.84 15.31 -6.54
C SER A 100 6.59 15.93 -7.73
N ALA A 101 7.84 15.54 -7.92
CA ALA A 101 8.65 15.97 -9.06
C ALA A 101 8.06 15.49 -10.40
N SER A 102 7.58 14.25 -10.45
CA SER A 102 6.99 13.66 -11.67
C SER A 102 5.70 14.34 -12.10
N ILE A 103 4.86 14.78 -11.18
CA ILE A 103 3.65 15.56 -11.50
C ILE A 103 4.04 16.88 -12.15
N ALA A 104 5.02 17.60 -11.56
CA ALA A 104 5.51 18.86 -12.11
C ALA A 104 6.11 18.66 -13.50
N GLU A 105 6.98 17.66 -13.69
CA GLU A 105 7.62 17.35 -14.97
C GLU A 105 6.60 16.90 -16.02
N ALA A 106 5.62 16.07 -15.65
CA ALA A 106 4.57 15.60 -16.57
C ALA A 106 3.68 16.77 -17.05
N ARG A 107 3.38 17.73 -16.19
CA ARG A 107 2.65 18.96 -16.57
C ARG A 107 3.47 19.85 -17.50
N ASN A 108 4.75 20.00 -17.23
CA ASN A 108 5.66 20.82 -18.05
C ASN A 108 5.90 20.23 -19.44
N SER A 109 6.00 18.91 -19.54
CA SER A 109 6.19 18.19 -20.79
C SER A 109 4.89 17.88 -21.55
N GLY A 110 3.72 18.24 -21.01
CA GLY A 110 2.42 18.01 -21.64
C GLY A 110 1.91 16.57 -21.57
N LEU A 111 2.52 15.71 -20.74
CA LEU A 111 2.05 14.35 -20.47
C LEU A 111 0.80 14.35 -19.58
N LEU A 112 0.67 15.35 -18.72
CA LEU A 112 -0.54 15.64 -17.95
C LEU A 112 -1.05 17.06 -18.27
N PRO A 113 -2.37 17.30 -18.18
CA PRO A 113 -2.91 18.64 -18.34
C PRO A 113 -2.30 19.62 -17.34
N ARG A 114 -2.12 20.88 -17.72
CA ARG A 114 -1.67 21.90 -16.77
C ARG A 114 -2.65 22.14 -15.62
N SER A 115 -3.92 21.81 -15.82
CA SER A 115 -4.97 21.85 -14.80
C SER A 115 -4.93 20.68 -13.82
N PHE A 116 -4.13 19.64 -14.07
CA PHE A 116 -3.94 18.54 -13.14
C PHE A 116 -3.07 19.02 -11.96
N ASP A 117 -3.71 19.38 -10.86
CA ASP A 117 -3.05 20.00 -9.71
C ASP A 117 -3.57 19.38 -8.40
N PRO A 118 -3.34 18.08 -8.20
CA PRO A 118 -3.78 17.40 -6.98
C PRO A 118 -2.97 17.87 -5.75
N VAL A 119 -3.61 17.84 -4.58
CA VAL A 119 -2.88 17.95 -3.31
C VAL A 119 -2.07 16.67 -3.11
N VAL A 120 -0.75 16.80 -2.98
CA VAL A 120 0.15 15.65 -2.73
C VAL A 120 0.52 15.61 -1.26
N ILE A 121 0.27 14.46 -0.62
CA ILE A 121 0.48 14.21 0.80
C ILE A 121 1.49 13.09 0.97
N GLY A 122 2.50 13.29 1.80
CA GLY A 122 3.45 12.23 2.21
C GLY A 122 2.99 11.53 3.47
N GLY A 123 3.23 10.23 3.56
CA GLY A 123 2.97 9.45 4.76
C GLY A 123 3.95 8.29 4.91
N ARG A 124 4.13 7.85 6.15
CA ARG A 124 5.01 6.75 6.53
C ARG A 124 4.24 5.64 7.21
N TYR A 125 4.58 4.40 6.90
CA TYR A 125 3.93 3.22 7.48
C TYR A 125 4.93 2.11 7.78
N ALA A 126 4.56 1.19 8.66
CA ALA A 126 5.24 -0.09 8.90
C ALA A 126 6.76 0.01 9.16
N LEU A 127 7.23 1.11 9.74
CA LEU A 127 8.63 1.25 10.16
C LEU A 127 8.95 0.31 11.33
N GLY A 128 10.20 -0.14 11.41
CA GLY A 128 10.64 -1.01 12.48
C GLY A 128 9.91 -2.35 12.53
N SER A 129 9.58 -2.92 11.38
CA SER A 129 8.85 -4.20 11.26
C SER A 129 7.43 -4.20 11.83
N LYS A 130 6.83 -3.02 11.98
CA LYS A 130 5.41 -2.91 12.37
C LYS A 130 4.49 -3.37 11.24
N ASP A 131 3.31 -3.85 11.63
CA ASP A 131 2.27 -4.26 10.69
C ASP A 131 1.69 -3.07 9.93
N TYR A 132 1.05 -3.38 8.82
CA TYR A 132 0.19 -2.47 8.08
C TYR A 132 -1.12 -3.18 7.77
N THR A 133 -2.17 -2.76 8.45
CA THR A 133 -3.47 -3.43 8.45
C THR A 133 -4.49 -2.72 7.56
N PRO A 134 -5.60 -3.38 7.17
CA PRO A 134 -6.72 -2.73 6.50
C PRO A 134 -7.25 -1.50 7.25
N ALA A 135 -7.30 -1.54 8.58
CA ALA A 135 -7.69 -0.40 9.41
C ALA A 135 -6.77 0.82 9.20
N MET A 136 -5.46 0.59 9.12
CA MET A 136 -4.49 1.65 8.84
C MET A 136 -4.65 2.20 7.42
N ALA A 137 -4.84 1.33 6.43
CA ALA A 137 -5.09 1.73 5.05
C ALA A 137 -6.37 2.57 4.93
N LYS A 138 -7.45 2.17 5.62
CA LYS A 138 -8.67 2.97 5.69
C LYS A 138 -8.41 4.33 6.34
N GLY A 139 -7.67 4.39 7.43
CA GLY A 139 -7.27 5.65 8.09
C GLY A 139 -6.51 6.60 7.17
N VAL A 140 -5.74 6.07 6.21
CA VAL A 140 -5.09 6.88 5.16
C VAL A 140 -6.14 7.52 4.26
N PHE A 141 -7.14 6.77 3.77
CA PHE A 141 -8.23 7.33 2.95
C PHE A 141 -9.09 8.32 3.74
N ASP A 142 -9.31 8.07 5.02
CA ASP A 142 -10.03 9.00 5.91
C ASP A 142 -9.25 10.32 6.07
N ASN A 143 -7.93 10.28 6.22
CA ASN A 143 -7.08 11.47 6.25
C ASN A 143 -7.18 12.27 4.93
N MET A 144 -7.23 11.59 3.77
CA MET A 144 -7.42 12.26 2.47
C MET A 144 -8.76 12.98 2.35
N SER A 145 -9.74 12.56 3.13
CA SER A 145 -11.10 13.10 3.16
C SER A 145 -11.28 14.21 4.20
N ALA A 146 -10.30 14.42 5.07
CA ALA A 146 -10.37 15.44 6.11
C ALA A 146 -10.35 16.85 5.51
N ALA A 147 -11.01 17.82 6.18
CA ALA A 147 -11.00 19.22 5.76
C ALA A 147 -9.56 19.80 5.70
N THR A 148 -8.68 19.31 6.56
CA THR A 148 -7.25 19.64 6.56
C THR A 148 -6.47 18.33 6.71
N PRO A 149 -6.12 17.67 5.62
CA PRO A 149 -5.36 16.43 5.67
C PRO A 149 -3.97 16.67 6.29
N LYS A 150 -3.54 15.77 7.17
CA LYS A 150 -2.17 15.80 7.67
C LYS A 150 -1.21 15.40 6.56
N ASN A 151 -0.14 16.18 6.39
CA ASN A 151 0.98 15.88 5.49
C ASN A 151 2.19 15.39 6.30
N HIS A 152 3.06 14.58 5.71
CA HIS A 152 4.22 13.93 6.35
C HIS A 152 3.83 13.14 7.60
N PHE A 153 2.66 12.51 7.56
CA PHE A 153 2.12 11.76 8.69
C PHE A 153 2.78 10.40 8.88
N SER A 154 2.50 9.80 10.03
CA SER A 154 2.77 8.38 10.28
C SER A 154 1.47 7.65 10.59
N VAL A 155 1.31 6.42 10.10
CA VAL A 155 0.18 5.55 10.43
C VAL A 155 0.68 4.26 11.08
N GLY A 156 -0.02 3.80 12.12
CA GLY A 156 0.38 2.63 12.90
C GLY A 156 1.65 2.84 13.75
N ILE A 157 2.10 4.07 13.87
CA ILE A 157 3.28 4.48 14.65
C ILE A 157 2.86 5.67 15.49
N ILE A 158 3.13 5.63 16.78
CA ILE A 158 2.91 6.77 17.67
C ILE A 158 4.14 7.68 17.57
N ASP A 159 3.93 8.86 17.01
CA ASP A 159 4.92 9.93 16.97
C ASP A 159 4.59 10.93 18.07
N ASP A 160 5.29 10.82 19.18
CA ASP A 160 5.13 11.67 20.36
C ASP A 160 6.04 12.91 20.33
N VAL A 161 6.88 13.03 19.30
CA VAL A 161 7.78 14.18 19.11
C VAL A 161 7.13 15.26 18.25
N THR A 162 6.68 14.90 17.05
CA THR A 162 6.06 15.86 16.10
C THR A 162 4.53 15.79 16.10
N ASN A 163 3.95 14.79 16.78
CA ASN A 163 2.50 14.55 16.89
C ASN A 163 1.81 14.43 15.51
N ASN A 164 2.51 13.90 14.52
CA ASN A 164 2.03 13.82 13.16
C ASN A 164 1.43 12.45 12.79
N SER A 165 1.14 11.62 13.79
CA SER A 165 0.40 10.36 13.58
C SER A 165 -1.06 10.64 13.23
N ILE A 166 -1.61 9.86 12.30
CA ILE A 166 -3.05 9.84 12.04
C ILE A 166 -3.71 8.76 12.88
N SER A 167 -4.95 9.02 13.29
CA SER A 167 -5.82 8.04 13.92
C SER A 167 -6.49 7.17 12.87
N TYR A 168 -6.87 5.96 13.26
CA TYR A 168 -7.65 5.03 12.46
C TYR A 168 -8.53 4.19 13.39
N ASP A 169 -9.60 3.62 12.85
CA ASP A 169 -10.49 2.73 13.60
C ASP A 169 -9.89 1.32 13.62
N GLU A 170 -9.30 0.93 14.75
CA GLU A 170 -8.68 -0.39 14.94
C GLU A 170 -9.68 -1.55 14.84
N SER A 171 -10.96 -1.28 14.97
CA SER A 171 -12.02 -2.30 14.84
C SER A 171 -12.36 -2.62 13.39
N PHE A 172 -11.94 -1.77 12.43
CA PHE A 172 -12.20 -1.98 11.01
C PHE A 172 -11.49 -3.23 10.50
N LYS A 173 -12.26 -4.13 9.90
CA LYS A 173 -11.78 -5.38 9.29
C LYS A 173 -12.41 -5.57 7.93
N LEU A 174 -11.67 -6.22 7.04
CA LEU A 174 -12.19 -6.77 5.80
C LEU A 174 -12.48 -8.25 6.06
N ASP A 175 -13.71 -8.55 6.42
CA ASP A 175 -14.12 -9.93 6.68
C ASP A 175 -14.48 -10.60 5.34
N ASP A 176 -13.71 -11.59 4.96
CA ASP A 176 -14.05 -12.51 3.88
C ASP A 176 -14.48 -13.84 4.52
N PRO A 177 -15.75 -14.23 4.44
CA PRO A 177 -16.26 -15.46 5.05
C PRO A 177 -15.66 -16.72 4.42
N THR A 178 -14.97 -16.62 3.30
CA THR A 178 -14.28 -17.74 2.65
C THR A 178 -12.87 -17.95 3.19
N VAL A 179 -12.34 -17.02 4.00
CA VAL A 179 -10.99 -17.07 4.56
C VAL A 179 -11.02 -17.55 6.01
N LEU A 180 -10.32 -18.66 6.28
CA LEU A 180 -10.03 -19.12 7.63
C LEU A 180 -8.66 -18.59 8.07
N SER A 181 -8.63 -17.69 9.04
CA SER A 181 -7.40 -17.18 9.65
C SER A 181 -7.08 -17.92 10.93
N ALA A 182 -5.81 -18.34 11.09
CA ALA A 182 -5.33 -19.03 12.29
C ALA A 182 -3.99 -18.45 12.72
N VAL A 183 -3.77 -18.35 14.03
CA VAL A 183 -2.52 -17.89 14.63
C VAL A 183 -1.89 -19.02 15.43
N PHE A 184 -0.60 -19.28 15.15
CA PHE A 184 0.20 -20.28 15.85
C PHE A 184 1.28 -19.56 16.65
N TYR A 185 1.21 -19.67 17.96
CA TYR A 185 2.22 -19.12 18.86
C TYR A 185 3.29 -20.16 19.19
N GLY A 186 4.55 -19.77 19.10
CA GLY A 186 5.71 -20.58 19.45
C GLY A 186 6.71 -19.81 20.30
N LEU A 187 7.41 -20.52 21.17
CA LEU A 187 8.40 -19.93 22.08
C LEU A 187 9.82 -19.84 21.48
N GLY A 188 9.95 -20.05 20.21
CA GLY A 188 11.23 -20.14 19.52
C GLY A 188 11.88 -21.53 19.66
N SER A 189 12.42 -22.06 18.57
CA SER A 189 13.07 -23.37 18.48
C SER A 189 12.25 -24.56 19.01
N ASP A 190 10.91 -24.42 19.08
CA ASP A 190 9.98 -25.41 19.58
C ASP A 190 9.30 -26.26 18.50
N GLY A 191 9.67 -26.02 17.21
CA GLY A 191 9.09 -26.74 16.08
C GLY A 191 7.82 -26.13 15.49
N THR A 192 7.26 -25.06 16.07
CA THR A 192 6.01 -24.42 15.62
C THR A 192 6.08 -23.96 14.16
N VAL A 193 7.20 -23.40 13.73
CA VAL A 193 7.39 -22.98 12.33
C VAL A 193 7.33 -24.18 11.38
N GLY A 194 7.98 -25.30 11.74
CA GLY A 194 7.92 -26.54 10.97
C GLY A 194 6.53 -27.12 10.89
N ALA A 195 5.82 -27.15 12.01
CA ALA A 195 4.42 -27.61 12.09
C ALA A 195 3.50 -26.76 11.20
N ASN A 196 3.60 -25.44 11.26
CA ASN A 196 2.80 -24.55 10.43
C ASN A 196 3.11 -24.72 8.93
N LYS A 197 4.40 -24.83 8.55
CA LYS A 197 4.78 -25.16 7.17
C LYS A 197 4.18 -26.47 6.68
N ASN A 198 4.13 -27.49 7.52
CA ASN A 198 3.50 -28.77 7.17
C ASN A 198 1.99 -28.63 7.04
N THR A 199 1.34 -27.88 7.93
CA THR A 199 -0.11 -27.62 7.85
C THR A 199 -0.51 -27.00 6.51
N ILE A 200 0.17 -25.93 6.08
CA ILE A 200 -0.15 -25.30 4.77
C ILE A 200 0.14 -26.23 3.59
N LYS A 201 1.17 -27.07 3.67
CA LYS A 201 1.44 -28.07 2.62
C LYS A 201 0.32 -29.12 2.53
N ILE A 202 -0.13 -29.63 3.68
CA ILE A 202 -1.23 -30.61 3.72
C ILE A 202 -2.49 -29.97 3.15
N ILE A 203 -2.87 -28.77 3.57
CA ILE A 203 -4.04 -28.09 3.04
C ILE A 203 -3.94 -27.93 1.52
N GLY A 204 -2.80 -27.43 1.01
CA GLY A 204 -2.63 -27.20 -0.43
C GLY A 204 -2.51 -28.47 -1.29
N HIS A 205 -2.11 -29.61 -0.71
CA HIS A 205 -1.98 -30.87 -1.44
C HIS A 205 -3.22 -31.78 -1.33
N GLU A 206 -3.86 -31.79 -0.15
CA GLU A 206 -4.93 -32.73 0.16
C GLU A 206 -6.33 -32.10 0.01
N THR A 207 -6.42 -30.79 -0.24
CA THR A 207 -7.69 -30.09 -0.39
C THR A 207 -7.67 -29.15 -1.61
N PRO A 208 -8.83 -28.75 -2.15
CA PRO A 208 -8.91 -27.74 -3.19
C PRO A 208 -8.64 -26.31 -2.70
N ASN A 209 -8.35 -26.12 -1.42
CA ASN A 209 -8.16 -24.81 -0.81
C ASN A 209 -6.73 -24.29 -1.05
N PHE A 210 -6.61 -22.98 -1.13
CA PHE A 210 -5.32 -22.31 -1.09
C PHE A 210 -4.90 -22.09 0.37
N ALA A 211 -3.61 -22.20 0.66
CA ALA A 211 -3.07 -21.99 1.99
C ALA A 211 -1.82 -21.12 1.93
N GLN A 212 -1.72 -20.18 2.87
CA GLN A 212 -0.62 -19.23 2.98
C GLN A 212 -0.23 -19.05 4.44
N ALA A 213 1.05 -18.88 4.73
CA ALA A 213 1.52 -18.60 6.08
C ALA A 213 2.56 -17.48 6.07
N TYR A 214 2.49 -16.64 7.08
CA TYR A 214 3.49 -15.64 7.43
C TYR A 214 4.14 -16.00 8.74
N PHE A 215 5.44 -15.71 8.88
CA PHE A 215 6.20 -15.98 10.09
C PHE A 215 6.74 -14.66 10.61
N VAL A 216 6.33 -14.30 11.82
CA VAL A 216 6.81 -13.11 12.52
C VAL A 216 7.66 -13.57 13.69
N TYR A 217 8.84 -13.00 13.82
CA TYR A 217 9.75 -13.27 14.93
C TYR A 217 9.84 -12.02 15.80
N ASP A 218 9.56 -12.16 17.10
CA ASP A 218 9.83 -11.09 18.04
C ASP A 218 11.37 -10.95 18.23
N SER A 219 11.86 -9.73 18.18
CA SER A 219 13.25 -9.40 18.41
C SER A 219 13.59 -9.32 19.92
N LYS A 220 12.61 -9.31 20.80
CA LYS A 220 12.82 -9.43 22.23
C LYS A 220 13.26 -10.84 22.58
N LYS A 221 14.55 -11.01 22.77
CA LYS A 221 15.04 -12.13 23.56
C LYS A 221 14.64 -11.88 25.01
N SER A 222 13.76 -12.73 25.54
CA SER A 222 13.50 -12.83 26.97
C SER A 222 14.76 -13.25 27.73
#